data_1a797457c63ca7b82d9d54c00efd69cf
#
_entry.id   1a797457c63ca7b82d9d54c00efd69cf
#
_cell.length_a   1.000
_cell.length_b   1.000
_cell.length_c   1.000
_cell.angle_alpha   90.00
_cell.angle_beta   90.00
_cell.angle_gamma   90.00
#
_symmetry.space_group_name_H-M   'P 1'
#
loop_
_entity.id
_entity.type
_entity.pdbx_description
1 polymer ?
#
loop_
_entity_poly.entity_id
_entity_poly.type
_entity_poly.pdbx_seq_one_letter_code
_entity_poly.pdbx_strand_id
1 'polypeptide(L)'
;MIAVAELERAEEIPADRLRRQQRARWENYWSRSFIRIASPNREAEWLNAAYYVHLYTLGGTNRSPVPAKGDGGAGLMRGDERRWGICEWVETIRYTFMPLYASNRLEMVRGLCDFYTAMVPYLKAQTERLWDLPGLWIPETVTPWGHAEDWIIDEHPADEVNDIFWSWDPETTPYGRFHHFNPYYGLLFTSGLVVCHYYLTYARYSGDEAFLHEHAYPVIRDVSLFVTSLLCKEDDGRYHLDPANAQETWWLVRDTEDTLIGLRAILPEFILLSAQHPEDGELVYFYYPLSRSGVLKEATDIGRFQDEGSHVPS
;
A
#
# COMPACT_ATOMS: atom_id res chain seq x y z
N MET A 1 11.99 -15.21 20.02
CA MET A 1 12.85 -14.58 21.07
C MET A 1 12.25 -13.31 21.65
N ILE A 2 11.85 -12.29 20.86
CA ILE A 2 11.30 -11.03 21.39
C ILE A 2 10.03 -11.24 22.24
N ALA A 3 9.08 -12.04 21.75
CA ALA A 3 7.83 -12.32 22.46
C ALA A 3 8.03 -13.03 23.82
N VAL A 4 9.00 -13.93 23.89
CA VAL A 4 9.35 -14.62 25.16
C VAL A 4 9.91 -13.62 26.17
N ALA A 5 10.86 -12.78 25.76
CA ALA A 5 11.44 -11.76 26.62
C ALA A 5 10.40 -10.73 27.11
N GLU A 6 9.39 -10.41 26.31
CA GLU A 6 8.28 -9.54 26.74
C GLU A 6 7.36 -10.23 27.74
N LEU A 7 7.11 -11.53 27.58
CA LEU A 7 6.34 -12.31 28.56
C LEU A 7 7.08 -12.41 29.90
N GLU A 8 8.38 -12.74 29.88
CA GLU A 8 9.21 -12.78 31.07
C GLU A 8 9.20 -11.45 31.82
N ARG A 9 9.36 -10.33 31.11
CA ARG A 9 9.24 -8.98 31.72
C ARG A 9 7.85 -8.71 32.29
N ALA A 10 6.79 -9.21 31.63
CA ALA A 10 5.44 -9.03 32.11
C ALA A 10 5.16 -9.84 33.38
N GLU A 11 5.75 -11.02 33.54
CA GLU A 11 5.64 -11.86 34.73
C GLU A 11 6.24 -11.19 35.99
N GLU A 12 7.27 -10.36 35.81
CA GLU A 12 7.89 -9.61 36.91
C GLU A 12 7.02 -8.44 37.40
N ILE A 13 5.99 -8.05 36.66
CA ILE A 13 5.14 -6.92 36.99
C ILE A 13 3.92 -7.40 37.84
N PRO A 14 3.68 -6.85 39.03
CA PRO A 14 2.52 -7.21 39.84
C PRO A 14 1.20 -7.04 39.07
N ALA A 15 0.32 -8.02 39.11
CA ALA A 15 -0.92 -8.07 38.37
C ALA A 15 -1.77 -6.78 38.48
N ASP A 16 -1.82 -6.19 39.69
CA ASP A 16 -2.55 -4.94 39.88
C ASP A 16 -1.92 -3.74 39.20
N ARG A 17 -0.61 -3.73 39.01
CA ARG A 17 0.09 -2.71 38.22
C ARG A 17 -0.23 -2.89 36.75
N LEU A 18 -0.21 -4.11 36.22
CA LEU A 18 -0.62 -4.41 34.83
C LEU A 18 -2.07 -3.99 34.59
N ARG A 19 -2.99 -4.30 35.50
CA ARG A 19 -4.41 -3.90 35.38
C ARG A 19 -4.57 -2.38 35.33
N ARG A 20 -3.86 -1.64 36.19
CA ARG A 20 -3.89 -0.17 36.20
C ARG A 20 -3.33 0.40 34.89
N GLN A 21 -2.21 -0.13 34.38
CA GLN A 21 -1.61 0.30 33.12
C GLN A 21 -2.54 0.04 31.93
N GLN A 22 -3.16 -1.14 31.88
CA GLN A 22 -4.13 -1.48 30.83
C GLN A 22 -5.37 -0.57 30.89
N ARG A 23 -5.90 -0.31 32.08
CA ARG A 23 -7.05 0.59 32.26
C ARG A 23 -6.70 1.99 31.73
N ALA A 24 -5.61 2.58 32.23
CA ALA A 24 -5.18 3.92 31.84
C ALA A 24 -4.96 4.03 30.31
N ARG A 25 -4.38 2.98 29.72
CA ARG A 25 -4.20 2.91 28.27
C ARG A 25 -5.53 2.92 27.52
N TRP A 26 -6.49 2.07 27.90
CA TRP A 26 -7.79 2.01 27.24
C TRP A 26 -8.62 3.27 27.51
N GLU A 27 -8.54 3.88 28.69
CA GLU A 27 -9.15 5.18 28.97
C GLU A 27 -8.61 6.26 28.04
N ASN A 28 -7.29 6.37 27.90
CA ASN A 28 -6.68 7.30 26.94
C ASN A 28 -7.08 6.98 25.49
N TYR A 29 -7.11 5.70 25.13
CA TYR A 29 -7.50 5.28 23.79
C TYR A 29 -8.94 5.68 23.45
N TRP A 30 -9.88 5.42 24.34
CA TRP A 30 -11.31 5.70 24.12
C TRP A 30 -11.69 7.17 24.31
N SER A 31 -10.89 7.96 25.01
CA SER A 31 -11.16 9.39 25.18
C SER A 31 -10.93 10.25 23.93
N ARG A 32 -10.27 9.71 22.89
CA ARG A 32 -9.85 10.50 21.73
C ARG A 32 -10.97 10.78 20.73
N SER A 33 -11.88 9.87 20.57
CA SER A 33 -13.03 10.02 19.68
C SER A 33 -14.12 9.01 20.00
N PHE A 34 -15.34 9.36 19.67
CA PHE A 34 -16.49 8.46 19.77
C PHE A 34 -17.52 8.79 18.70
N ILE A 35 -18.34 7.82 18.37
CA ILE A 35 -19.57 8.03 17.60
C ILE A 35 -20.77 7.53 18.42
N ARG A 36 -21.91 8.16 18.21
CA ARG A 36 -23.20 7.70 18.71
C ARG A 36 -24.27 8.00 17.68
N ILE A 37 -24.72 6.98 16.99
CA ILE A 37 -25.76 7.07 15.98
C ILE A 37 -26.99 6.37 16.53
N ALA A 38 -28.17 6.95 16.29
CA ALA A 38 -29.44 6.36 16.67
C ALA A 38 -30.38 6.31 15.47
N SER A 39 -31.19 5.26 15.38
CA SER A 39 -32.26 5.11 14.38
C SER A 39 -33.51 4.51 15.01
N PRO A 40 -34.72 4.82 14.50
CA PRO A 40 -35.97 4.30 15.06
C PRO A 40 -36.07 2.76 15.02
N ASN A 41 -35.44 2.15 14.00
CA ASN A 41 -35.42 0.70 13.79
C ASN A 41 -34.22 -0.02 14.43
N ARG A 42 -33.40 0.70 15.21
CA ARG A 42 -32.19 0.21 15.91
C ARG A 42 -31.04 -0.27 14.98
N GLU A 43 -31.11 -0.08 13.68
CA GLU A 43 -30.02 -0.43 12.75
C GLU A 43 -28.72 0.33 13.07
N ALA A 44 -28.82 1.57 13.54
CA ALA A 44 -27.66 2.34 13.95
C ALA A 44 -26.86 1.72 15.10
N GLU A 45 -27.46 0.84 15.90
CA GLU A 45 -26.75 0.11 16.97
C GLU A 45 -25.70 -0.84 16.38
N TRP A 46 -25.99 -1.44 15.23
CA TRP A 46 -25.01 -2.27 14.51
C TRP A 46 -23.81 -1.46 14.02
N LEU A 47 -24.05 -0.27 13.48
CA LEU A 47 -22.97 0.61 13.03
C LEU A 47 -22.10 1.06 14.21
N ASN A 48 -22.72 1.42 15.33
CA ASN A 48 -21.97 1.75 16.55
C ASN A 48 -21.13 0.55 17.01
N ALA A 49 -21.71 -0.64 17.06
CA ALA A 49 -21.00 -1.85 17.47
C ALA A 49 -19.83 -2.15 16.54
N ALA A 50 -20.04 -2.09 15.22
CA ALA A 50 -19.00 -2.32 14.21
C ALA A 50 -17.82 -1.34 14.39
N TYR A 51 -18.11 -0.04 14.58
CA TYR A 51 -17.10 0.97 14.82
C TYR A 51 -16.24 0.66 16.06
N TYR A 52 -16.88 0.36 17.19
CA TYR A 52 -16.17 0.09 18.43
C TYR A 52 -15.40 -1.24 18.38
N VAL A 53 -15.96 -2.27 17.78
CA VAL A 53 -15.28 -3.56 17.60
C VAL A 53 -14.04 -3.39 16.70
N HIS A 54 -14.17 -2.67 15.58
CA HIS A 54 -13.05 -2.39 14.70
C HIS A 54 -11.91 -1.66 15.43
N LEU A 55 -12.22 -0.56 16.11
CA LEU A 55 -11.21 0.18 16.87
C LEU A 55 -10.62 -0.64 18.03
N TYR A 56 -11.43 -1.44 18.72
CA TYR A 56 -10.93 -2.32 19.78
C TYR A 56 -9.94 -3.35 19.24
N THR A 57 -10.30 -3.99 18.15
CA THR A 57 -9.46 -4.99 17.50
C THR A 57 -8.13 -4.38 17.07
N LEU A 58 -8.15 -3.25 16.36
CA LEU A 58 -6.93 -2.55 15.96
C LEU A 58 -6.10 -2.08 17.16
N GLY A 59 -6.74 -1.51 18.18
CA GLY A 59 -6.07 -1.11 19.41
C GLY A 59 -5.43 -2.27 20.18
N GLY A 60 -5.91 -3.49 19.96
CA GLY A 60 -5.33 -4.72 20.49
C GLY A 60 -4.18 -5.30 19.64
N THR A 61 -4.32 -5.28 18.34
CA THR A 61 -3.44 -5.99 17.39
C THR A 61 -2.37 -5.12 16.73
N ASN A 62 -2.64 -3.83 16.52
CA ASN A 62 -1.72 -2.93 15.81
C ASN A 62 -0.73 -2.26 16.76
N ARG A 63 0.19 -3.03 17.33
CA ARG A 63 1.18 -2.57 18.34
C ARG A 63 2.61 -2.94 18.01
N SER A 64 2.80 -3.74 16.98
CA SER A 64 4.14 -4.13 16.56
C SER A 64 4.63 -3.19 15.45
N PRO A 65 5.92 -3.20 15.12
CA PRO A 65 6.44 -2.54 13.92
C PRO A 65 5.81 -3.03 12.62
N VAL A 66 5.20 -4.23 12.66
CA VAL A 66 4.40 -4.77 11.55
C VAL A 66 2.94 -4.41 11.79
N PRO A 67 2.26 -3.78 10.82
CA PRO A 67 0.85 -3.41 10.97
C PRO A 67 -0.04 -4.64 11.14
N ALA A 68 -1.23 -4.41 11.68
CA ALA A 68 -2.23 -5.46 11.76
C ALA A 68 -2.70 -5.81 10.34
N LYS A 69 -2.59 -7.08 9.99
CA LYS A 69 -3.01 -7.59 8.70
C LYS A 69 -4.51 -7.37 8.48
N GLY A 70 -4.86 -6.79 7.32
CA GLY A 70 -6.25 -6.50 6.97
C GLY A 70 -7.06 -7.72 6.54
N ASP A 71 -6.40 -8.71 5.97
CA ASP A 71 -7.05 -9.87 5.38
C ASP A 71 -7.61 -10.85 6.42
N GLY A 72 -8.90 -11.09 6.35
CA GLY A 72 -9.58 -11.96 7.31
C GLY A 72 -9.86 -11.31 8.67
N GLY A 73 -9.74 -9.98 8.74
CA GLY A 73 -9.91 -9.17 9.95
C GLY A 73 -8.59 -8.84 10.63
N ALA A 74 -8.57 -7.70 11.31
CA ALA A 74 -7.38 -7.18 12.00
C ALA A 74 -6.96 -8.00 13.23
N GLY A 75 -7.22 -9.27 13.28
CA GLY A 75 -6.90 -10.17 14.38
C GLY A 75 -6.85 -11.61 13.93
N LEU A 76 -6.40 -12.46 14.83
CA LEU A 76 -6.46 -13.89 14.63
C LEU A 76 -7.90 -14.34 14.53
N MET A 77 -8.21 -14.99 13.42
CA MET A 77 -9.43 -15.75 13.27
C MET A 77 -9.27 -17.08 14.01
N ARG A 78 -9.95 -18.10 13.57
CA ARG A 78 -9.95 -19.41 14.18
C ARG A 78 -8.58 -20.08 14.01
N GLY A 79 -7.88 -20.33 15.09
CA GLY A 79 -6.57 -20.92 15.04
C GLY A 79 -5.54 -19.99 14.52
N ASP A 80 -4.55 -19.91 14.10
CA ASP A 80 -3.60 -18.98 13.50
C ASP A 80 -3.70 -18.92 11.97
N GLU A 81 -4.87 -19.26 11.44
CA GLU A 81 -5.11 -19.21 10.00
C GLU A 81 -5.21 -17.76 9.52
N ARG A 82 -4.34 -17.40 8.60
CA ARG A 82 -4.37 -16.13 7.87
C ARG A 82 -4.45 -16.41 6.39
N ARG A 83 -5.42 -15.77 5.72
CA ARG A 83 -5.46 -15.81 4.26
C ARG A 83 -4.24 -15.09 3.72
N TRP A 84 -3.71 -15.61 2.61
CA TRP A 84 -2.56 -15.05 1.88
C TRP A 84 -1.31 -14.89 2.76
N GLY A 85 -1.08 -15.83 3.67
CA GLY A 85 0.13 -15.95 4.46
C GLY A 85 0.45 -14.72 5.29
N ILE A 86 1.67 -14.30 5.30
CA ILE A 86 2.22 -13.16 6.07
C ILE A 86 2.26 -11.85 5.27
N CYS A 87 1.77 -11.85 4.04
CA CYS A 87 1.86 -10.68 3.16
C CYS A 87 0.90 -9.58 3.60
N GLU A 88 1.40 -8.35 3.58
CA GLU A 88 0.60 -7.14 3.66
C GLU A 88 0.23 -6.69 2.24
N TRP A 89 -1.07 -6.58 1.98
CA TRP A 89 -1.61 -6.16 0.70
C TRP A 89 -2.03 -4.70 0.74
N VAL A 90 -1.43 -3.86 -0.08
CA VAL A 90 -1.66 -2.40 -0.07
C VAL A 90 -3.15 -2.06 -0.21
N GLU A 91 -3.85 -2.70 -1.16
CA GLU A 91 -5.26 -2.45 -1.40
C GLU A 91 -6.16 -2.93 -0.26
N THR A 92 -5.88 -4.09 0.33
CA THR A 92 -6.68 -4.65 1.43
C THR A 92 -6.45 -3.94 2.76
N ILE A 93 -5.21 -3.59 3.06
CA ILE A 93 -4.88 -2.90 4.32
C ILE A 93 -5.49 -1.49 4.37
N ARG A 94 -5.73 -0.88 3.22
CA ARG A 94 -6.38 0.42 3.08
C ARG A 94 -7.69 0.49 3.86
N TYR A 95 -8.57 -0.47 3.69
CA TYR A 95 -9.87 -0.49 4.37
C TYR A 95 -9.76 -0.56 5.89
N THR A 96 -8.71 -1.19 6.37
CA THR A 96 -8.42 -1.30 7.81
C THR A 96 -7.95 0.03 8.40
N PHE A 97 -7.10 0.76 7.68
CA PHE A 97 -6.43 1.95 8.20
C PHE A 97 -7.13 3.28 7.87
N MET A 98 -7.88 3.38 6.77
CA MET A 98 -8.56 4.63 6.41
C MET A 98 -9.46 5.22 7.51
N PRO A 99 -10.25 4.45 8.27
CA PRO A 99 -11.06 5.01 9.35
C PRO A 99 -10.24 5.63 10.50
N LEU A 100 -8.96 5.27 10.63
CA LEU A 100 -8.11 5.70 11.73
C LEU A 100 -7.73 7.18 11.66
N TYR A 101 -7.67 7.76 10.46
CA TYR A 101 -7.42 9.19 10.29
C TYR A 101 -8.52 10.02 10.96
N ALA A 102 -9.77 9.81 10.55
CA ALA A 102 -10.92 10.55 11.07
C ALA A 102 -11.26 10.20 12.54
N SER A 103 -10.89 8.99 13.00
CA SER A 103 -11.11 8.57 14.40
C SER A 103 -10.01 9.00 15.36
N ASN A 104 -9.08 9.85 14.91
CA ASN A 104 -7.96 10.35 15.72
C ASN A 104 -7.11 9.22 16.34
N ARG A 105 -6.69 8.26 15.47
CA ARG A 105 -5.82 7.13 15.81
C ARG A 105 -4.55 7.15 14.98
N LEU A 106 -3.96 8.35 14.86
CA LEU A 106 -2.84 8.62 13.95
C LEU A 106 -1.58 7.84 14.31
N GLU A 107 -1.40 7.46 15.56
CA GLU A 107 -0.28 6.61 15.97
C GLU A 107 -0.27 5.23 15.30
N MET A 108 -1.44 4.69 14.95
CA MET A 108 -1.52 3.42 14.23
C MET A 108 -1.20 3.61 12.76
N VAL A 109 -1.67 4.72 12.17
CA VAL A 109 -1.33 5.10 10.81
C VAL A 109 0.16 5.39 10.68
N ARG A 110 0.75 6.07 11.69
CA ARG A 110 2.19 6.28 11.75
C ARG A 110 2.95 4.95 11.72
N GLY A 111 2.49 3.95 12.47
CA GLY A 111 3.07 2.60 12.45
C GLY A 111 3.04 1.95 11.06
N LEU A 112 1.96 2.16 10.28
CA LEU A 112 1.90 1.71 8.89
C LEU A 112 2.92 2.44 8.01
N CYS A 113 3.06 3.75 8.14
CA CYS A 113 4.06 4.51 7.41
C CYS A 113 5.48 4.07 7.79
N ASP A 114 5.77 3.90 9.07
CA ASP A 114 7.07 3.45 9.57
C ASP A 114 7.42 2.05 9.03
N PHE A 115 6.45 1.16 8.88
CA PHE A 115 6.61 -0.16 8.28
C PHE A 115 7.12 -0.06 6.83
N TYR A 116 6.46 0.74 5.99
CA TYR A 116 6.93 0.94 4.61
C TYR A 116 8.27 1.69 4.57
N THR A 117 8.49 2.68 5.42
CA THR A 117 9.77 3.41 5.51
C THR A 117 10.93 2.47 5.82
N ALA A 118 10.73 1.52 6.74
CA ALA A 118 11.76 0.55 7.09
C ALA A 118 12.17 -0.36 5.92
N MET A 119 11.28 -0.59 4.97
CA MET A 119 11.53 -1.40 3.80
C MET A 119 12.13 -0.65 2.60
N VAL A 120 12.13 0.70 2.62
CA VAL A 120 12.61 1.50 1.48
C VAL A 120 14.00 1.06 0.98
N PRO A 121 15.03 0.86 1.81
CA PRO A 121 16.34 0.46 1.31
C PRO A 121 16.32 -0.88 0.56
N TYR A 122 15.56 -1.84 1.06
CA TYR A 122 15.39 -3.13 0.42
C TYR A 122 14.61 -3.01 -0.89
N LEU A 123 13.47 -2.33 -0.89
CA LEU A 123 12.63 -2.17 -2.07
C LEU A 123 13.34 -1.37 -3.19
N LYS A 124 14.20 -0.40 -2.85
CA LYS A 124 15.04 0.29 -3.84
C LYS A 124 16.04 -0.65 -4.52
N ALA A 125 16.71 -1.49 -3.74
CA ALA A 125 17.62 -2.49 -4.30
C ALA A 125 16.87 -3.49 -5.20
N GLN A 126 15.63 -3.86 -4.84
CA GLN A 126 14.78 -4.70 -5.69
C GLN A 126 14.31 -3.99 -6.95
N THR A 127 13.97 -2.70 -6.86
CA THR A 127 13.63 -1.88 -8.03
C THR A 127 14.75 -1.87 -9.05
N GLU A 128 15.97 -1.58 -8.61
CA GLU A 128 17.15 -1.60 -9.48
C GLU A 128 17.38 -3.00 -10.08
N ARG A 129 17.34 -4.04 -9.25
CA ARG A 129 17.60 -5.43 -9.69
C ARG A 129 16.57 -5.94 -10.70
N LEU A 130 15.29 -5.67 -10.47
CA LEU A 130 14.19 -6.26 -11.23
C LEU A 130 13.81 -5.40 -12.44
N TRP A 131 13.85 -4.10 -12.29
CA TRP A 131 13.38 -3.17 -13.32
C TRP A 131 14.51 -2.50 -14.11
N ASP A 132 15.73 -2.44 -13.55
CA ASP A 132 16.83 -1.64 -14.08
C ASP A 132 16.39 -0.18 -14.30
N LEU A 133 15.59 0.34 -13.37
CA LEU A 133 15.01 1.67 -13.38
C LEU A 133 15.29 2.39 -12.05
N PRO A 134 15.38 3.72 -12.09
CA PRO A 134 15.56 4.51 -10.87
C PRO A 134 14.27 4.58 -10.05
N GLY A 135 14.40 4.97 -8.78
CA GLY A 135 13.28 5.25 -7.91
C GLY A 135 12.90 4.10 -6.99
N LEU A 136 11.63 4.00 -6.69
CA LEU A 136 11.09 3.04 -5.71
C LEU A 136 9.83 2.37 -6.24
N TRP A 137 9.93 1.09 -6.55
CA TRP A 137 8.78 0.24 -6.77
C TRP A 137 8.30 -0.35 -5.45
N ILE A 138 7.05 -0.11 -5.12
CA ILE A 138 6.36 -0.76 -4.01
C ILE A 138 5.33 -1.71 -4.61
N PRO A 139 5.54 -3.03 -4.52
CA PRO A 139 4.58 -4.01 -5.05
C PRO A 139 3.30 -4.03 -4.23
N GLU A 140 2.25 -4.63 -4.77
CA GLU A 140 0.97 -4.81 -4.08
C GLU A 140 1.12 -5.60 -2.78
N THR A 141 2.04 -6.55 -2.76
CA THR A 141 2.29 -7.38 -1.59
C THR A 141 3.71 -7.22 -1.09
N VAL A 142 3.84 -7.04 0.21
CA VAL A 142 5.12 -7.04 0.92
C VAL A 142 5.03 -7.92 2.16
N THR A 143 6.12 -8.53 2.54
CA THR A 143 6.25 -9.21 3.82
C THR A 143 6.98 -8.32 4.83
N PRO A 144 6.98 -8.63 6.13
CA PRO A 144 7.80 -7.91 7.10
C PRO A 144 9.32 -7.95 6.84
N TRP A 145 9.77 -8.80 5.93
CA TRP A 145 11.19 -8.98 5.58
C TRP A 145 11.52 -8.52 4.16
N GLY A 146 10.52 -8.09 3.39
CA GLY A 146 10.71 -7.65 2.03
C GLY A 146 9.51 -7.99 1.14
N HIS A 147 9.73 -8.23 -0.15
CA HIS A 147 8.62 -8.55 -1.03
C HIS A 147 8.18 -10.03 -0.95
N ALA A 148 6.97 -10.29 -1.42
CA ALA A 148 6.32 -11.57 -1.24
C ALA A 148 6.84 -12.69 -2.16
N GLU A 149 7.50 -12.31 -3.25
CA GLU A 149 7.97 -13.28 -4.27
C GLU A 149 9.03 -14.25 -3.72
N ASP A 150 9.91 -13.77 -2.86
CA ASP A 150 10.92 -14.64 -2.24
C ASP A 150 10.26 -15.79 -1.48
N TRP A 151 9.10 -15.54 -0.87
CA TRP A 151 8.34 -16.58 -0.17
C TRP A 151 7.68 -17.58 -1.14
N ILE A 152 7.13 -17.12 -2.26
CA ILE A 152 6.49 -17.99 -3.25
C ILE A 152 7.52 -18.92 -3.89
N ILE A 153 8.71 -18.38 -4.19
CA ILE A 153 9.80 -19.14 -4.82
C ILE A 153 10.33 -20.22 -3.88
N ASP A 154 10.48 -19.89 -2.60
CA ASP A 154 11.06 -20.83 -1.62
C ASP A 154 10.11 -21.97 -1.25
N GLU A 155 8.79 -21.77 -1.34
CA GLU A 155 7.79 -22.76 -0.94
C GLU A 155 7.22 -23.58 -2.11
N HIS A 156 7.34 -23.09 -3.36
CA HIS A 156 6.80 -23.76 -4.54
C HIS A 156 7.87 -23.92 -5.63
N PRO A 157 8.05 -25.13 -6.18
CA PRO A 157 8.86 -25.34 -7.38
C PRO A 157 8.38 -24.47 -8.54
N ALA A 158 9.30 -24.04 -9.40
CA ALA A 158 9.00 -23.09 -10.48
C ALA A 158 7.90 -23.57 -11.46
N ASP A 159 7.76 -24.88 -11.61
CA ASP A 159 6.71 -25.54 -12.40
C ASP A 159 5.33 -25.44 -11.73
N GLU A 160 5.26 -25.57 -10.40
CA GLU A 160 4.01 -25.37 -9.65
C GLU A 160 3.58 -23.89 -9.62
N VAL A 161 4.54 -22.96 -9.56
CA VAL A 161 4.26 -21.53 -9.60
C VAL A 161 3.56 -21.13 -10.90
N ASN A 162 3.97 -21.70 -12.03
CA ASN A 162 3.32 -21.45 -13.32
C ASN A 162 1.88 -21.97 -13.36
N ASP A 163 1.60 -23.11 -12.76
CA ASP A 163 0.23 -23.68 -12.70
C ASP A 163 -0.68 -22.90 -11.75
N ILE A 164 -0.13 -22.39 -10.63
CA ILE A 164 -0.85 -21.59 -9.64
C ILE A 164 -1.20 -20.20 -10.20
N PHE A 165 -0.35 -19.62 -11.06
CA PHE A 165 -0.48 -18.26 -11.57
C PHE A 165 -0.80 -18.18 -13.07
N TRP A 166 -1.36 -19.24 -13.67
CA TRP A 166 -2.00 -19.20 -15.00
C TRP A 166 -1.03 -19.11 -16.18
N SER A 167 -0.24 -20.14 -16.38
CA SER A 167 0.54 -20.34 -17.62
C SER A 167 1.23 -19.07 -18.17
N TRP A 168 1.79 -18.26 -17.31
CA TRP A 168 2.66 -17.18 -17.69
C TRP A 168 3.86 -17.77 -18.44
N ASP A 169 3.97 -17.45 -19.72
CA ASP A 169 5.13 -17.86 -20.52
C ASP A 169 6.20 -16.77 -20.45
N PRO A 170 7.30 -17.03 -19.74
CA PRO A 170 8.38 -16.06 -19.58
C PRO A 170 9.11 -15.75 -20.88
N GLU A 171 9.03 -16.63 -21.91
CA GLU A 171 9.70 -16.40 -23.19
C GLU A 171 8.90 -15.47 -24.10
N THR A 172 7.58 -15.44 -23.95
CA THR A 172 6.67 -14.67 -24.81
C THR A 172 6.18 -13.37 -24.18
N THR A 173 6.39 -13.17 -22.88
CA THR A 173 6.00 -11.92 -22.23
C THR A 173 7.09 -10.86 -22.37
N PRO A 174 6.74 -9.58 -22.53
CA PRO A 174 7.70 -8.47 -22.60
C PRO A 174 8.65 -8.37 -21.40
N TYR A 175 8.30 -9.03 -20.31
CA TYR A 175 8.99 -9.03 -19.03
C TYR A 175 9.51 -10.40 -18.61
N GLY A 176 10.07 -11.16 -19.55
CA GLY A 176 10.61 -12.51 -19.30
C GLY A 176 11.62 -12.64 -18.15
N ARG A 177 12.17 -11.53 -17.64
CA ARG A 177 13.01 -11.50 -16.44
C ARG A 177 12.23 -11.60 -15.13
N PHE A 178 10.91 -11.57 -15.17
CA PHE A 178 10.01 -11.65 -14.02
C PHE A 178 9.38 -13.04 -13.87
N HIS A 179 10.14 -14.08 -14.12
CA HIS A 179 9.70 -15.47 -14.07
C HIS A 179 9.02 -15.89 -12.76
N HIS A 180 9.28 -15.15 -11.70
CA HIS A 180 8.83 -15.48 -10.35
C HIS A 180 7.74 -14.57 -9.82
N PHE A 181 7.28 -13.61 -10.65
CA PHE A 181 6.22 -12.71 -10.24
C PHE A 181 4.85 -13.28 -10.57
N ASN A 182 3.95 -13.22 -9.61
CA ASN A 182 2.54 -13.29 -9.95
C ASN A 182 2.24 -12.15 -10.93
N PRO A 183 1.83 -12.47 -12.18
CA PRO A 183 1.61 -11.45 -13.20
C PRO A 183 0.60 -10.40 -12.78
N TYR A 184 -0.33 -10.75 -11.91
CA TYR A 184 -1.35 -9.85 -11.40
C TYR A 184 -0.74 -8.65 -10.66
N TYR A 185 0.03 -8.86 -9.63
CA TYR A 185 0.55 -7.73 -8.83
C TYR A 185 1.93 -7.23 -9.29
N GLY A 186 2.63 -7.99 -10.11
CA GLY A 186 3.95 -7.59 -10.63
C GLY A 186 3.88 -6.31 -11.46
N LEU A 187 2.83 -6.13 -12.24
CA LEU A 187 2.61 -4.95 -13.09
C LEU A 187 1.55 -3.98 -12.53
N LEU A 188 1.18 -4.13 -11.27
CA LEU A 188 0.26 -3.23 -10.58
C LEU A 188 1.04 -2.06 -9.98
N PHE A 189 1.13 -0.96 -10.72
CA PHE A 189 1.96 0.19 -10.33
C PHE A 189 1.26 1.18 -9.41
N THR A 190 -0.03 1.00 -9.17
CA THR A 190 -0.85 1.86 -8.29
C THR A 190 -0.42 1.77 -6.84
N SER A 191 0.08 0.62 -6.39
CA SER A 191 0.36 0.34 -4.98
C SER A 191 1.32 1.35 -4.34
N GLY A 192 2.40 1.72 -5.04
CA GLY A 192 3.32 2.75 -4.58
C GLY A 192 2.64 4.13 -4.41
N LEU A 193 1.75 4.48 -5.34
CA LEU A 193 1.00 5.74 -5.30
C LEU A 193 -0.01 5.76 -4.15
N VAL A 194 -0.64 4.62 -3.84
CA VAL A 194 -1.51 4.46 -2.66
C VAL A 194 -0.71 4.62 -1.37
N VAL A 195 0.49 4.06 -1.29
CA VAL A 195 1.38 4.25 -0.14
C VAL A 195 1.75 5.73 0.01
N CYS A 196 2.09 6.44 -1.06
CA CYS A 196 2.31 7.89 -1.03
C CYS A 196 1.09 8.63 -0.46
N HIS A 197 -0.13 8.21 -0.84
CA HIS A 197 -1.36 8.77 -0.29
C HIS A 197 -1.49 8.54 1.22
N TYR A 198 -1.06 7.40 1.76
CA TYR A 198 -1.04 7.17 3.22
C TYR A 198 -0.16 8.19 3.93
N TYR A 199 1.05 8.44 3.43
CA TYR A 199 1.98 9.39 4.00
C TYR A 199 1.45 10.84 3.96
N LEU A 200 0.97 11.29 2.81
CA LEU A 200 0.39 12.62 2.65
C LEU A 200 -0.82 12.82 3.57
N THR A 201 -1.68 11.82 3.64
CA THR A 201 -2.88 11.90 4.49
C THR A 201 -2.51 11.93 5.97
N TYR A 202 -1.53 11.13 6.39
CA TYR A 202 -1.01 11.19 7.76
C TYR A 202 -0.45 12.58 8.08
N ALA A 203 0.42 13.13 7.23
CA ALA A 203 0.99 14.46 7.44
C ALA A 203 -0.10 15.54 7.55
N ARG A 204 -1.12 15.49 6.69
CA ARG A 204 -2.25 16.44 6.72
C ARG A 204 -3.09 16.35 7.99
N TYR A 205 -3.37 15.14 8.47
CA TYR A 205 -4.16 14.95 9.69
C TYR A 205 -3.36 15.22 10.97
N SER A 206 -2.06 14.96 10.97
CA SER A 206 -1.19 15.17 12.14
C SER A 206 -0.64 16.58 12.23
N GLY A 207 -0.47 17.28 11.11
CA GLY A 207 0.29 18.53 11.03
C GLY A 207 1.80 18.34 11.29
N ASP A 208 2.32 17.11 11.13
CA ASP A 208 3.72 16.76 11.37
C ASP A 208 4.57 17.11 10.13
N GLU A 209 5.05 18.34 10.09
CA GLU A 209 5.93 18.86 9.02
C GLU A 209 7.27 18.11 8.95
N ALA A 210 7.84 17.71 10.11
CA ALA A 210 9.06 16.93 10.12
C ALA A 210 8.85 15.58 9.43
N PHE A 211 7.76 14.88 9.76
CA PHE A 211 7.39 13.66 9.06
C PHE A 211 7.21 13.88 7.56
N LEU A 212 6.53 14.96 7.18
CA LEU A 212 6.28 15.28 5.76
C LEU A 212 7.56 15.37 4.96
N HIS A 213 8.58 16.09 5.47
CA HIS A 213 9.81 16.32 4.75
C HIS A 213 10.87 15.22 4.93
N GLU A 214 10.94 14.61 6.11
CA GLU A 214 12.00 13.63 6.40
C GLU A 214 11.61 12.19 6.03
N HIS A 215 10.30 11.87 6.04
CA HIS A 215 9.82 10.51 5.77
C HIS A 215 8.93 10.41 4.53
N ALA A 216 7.95 11.31 4.38
CA ALA A 216 7.00 11.23 3.27
C ALA A 216 7.63 11.67 1.94
N TYR A 217 8.30 12.82 1.93
CA TYR A 217 8.88 13.37 0.71
C TYR A 217 9.83 12.42 -0.03
N PRO A 218 10.82 11.77 0.62
CA PRO A 218 11.71 10.84 -0.07
C PRO A 218 10.97 9.66 -0.73
N VAL A 219 9.93 9.14 -0.07
CA VAL A 219 9.10 8.05 -0.63
C VAL A 219 8.30 8.54 -1.83
N ILE A 220 7.65 9.70 -1.72
CA ILE A 220 6.86 10.31 -2.80
C ILE A 220 7.74 10.60 -4.01
N ARG A 221 8.92 11.17 -3.80
CA ARG A 221 9.90 11.43 -4.84
C ARG A 221 10.29 10.15 -5.59
N ASP A 222 10.71 9.15 -4.85
CA ASP A 222 11.27 7.94 -5.44
C ASP A 222 10.19 7.07 -6.10
N VAL A 223 8.96 7.01 -5.56
CA VAL A 223 7.82 6.36 -6.23
C VAL A 223 7.44 7.11 -7.49
N SER A 224 7.38 8.44 -7.45
CA SER A 224 7.10 9.26 -8.64
C SER A 224 8.14 9.02 -9.73
N LEU A 225 9.42 8.96 -9.35
CA LEU A 225 10.52 8.68 -10.27
C LEU A 225 10.36 7.32 -10.95
N PHE A 226 10.07 6.28 -10.19
CA PHE A 226 9.88 4.94 -10.74
C PHE A 226 8.69 4.89 -11.71
N VAL A 227 7.50 5.30 -11.27
CA VAL A 227 6.28 5.17 -12.09
C VAL A 227 6.36 6.03 -13.35
N THR A 228 6.96 7.23 -13.27
CA THR A 228 7.14 8.06 -14.47
C THR A 228 8.21 7.53 -15.42
N SER A 229 9.20 6.76 -14.93
CA SER A 229 10.18 6.10 -15.79
C SER A 229 9.59 4.97 -16.65
N LEU A 230 8.40 4.48 -16.30
CA LEU A 230 7.66 3.51 -17.10
C LEU A 230 6.88 4.14 -18.26
N LEU A 231 6.71 5.47 -18.25
CA LEU A 231 5.90 6.15 -19.23
C LEU A 231 6.67 6.37 -20.54
N CYS A 232 6.02 6.07 -21.65
CA CYS A 232 6.53 6.32 -23.00
C CYS A 232 5.74 7.46 -23.67
N LYS A 233 6.46 8.45 -24.23
CA LYS A 233 5.83 9.49 -25.04
C LYS A 233 5.63 8.98 -26.46
N GLU A 234 4.42 9.09 -26.98
CA GLU A 234 4.07 8.62 -28.31
C GLU A 234 3.77 9.77 -29.30
N ASP A 235 3.44 9.39 -30.54
CA ASP A 235 3.23 10.31 -31.66
C ASP A 235 2.01 11.23 -31.45
N ASP A 236 1.05 10.86 -30.60
CA ASP A 236 -0.07 11.71 -30.19
C ASP A 236 0.34 12.85 -29.24
N GLY A 237 1.62 12.87 -28.85
CA GLY A 237 2.21 13.85 -27.95
C GLY A 237 1.95 13.59 -26.46
N ARG A 238 1.27 12.50 -26.13
CA ARG A 238 0.93 12.11 -24.76
C ARG A 238 1.88 11.04 -24.21
N TYR A 239 1.85 10.87 -22.90
CA TYR A 239 2.56 9.81 -22.21
C TYR A 239 1.61 8.66 -21.91
N HIS A 240 2.07 7.47 -22.22
CA HIS A 240 1.34 6.21 -22.09
C HIS A 240 2.06 5.25 -21.17
N LEU A 241 1.30 4.41 -20.51
CA LEU A 241 1.77 3.29 -19.70
C LEU A 241 1.35 1.99 -20.35
N ASP A 242 2.30 1.22 -20.88
CA ASP A 242 2.05 -0.01 -21.62
C ASP A 242 3.20 -1.01 -21.48
N PRO A 243 2.93 -2.22 -20.96
CA PRO A 243 1.70 -2.68 -20.37
C PRO A 243 1.67 -2.41 -18.85
N ALA A 244 0.47 -2.45 -18.28
CA ALA A 244 0.24 -2.44 -16.85
C ALA A 244 -0.94 -3.34 -16.48
N ASN A 245 -1.14 -3.59 -15.21
CA ASN A 245 -2.32 -4.28 -14.71
C ASN A 245 -3.22 -3.29 -13.98
N ALA A 246 -4.53 -3.42 -14.18
CA ALA A 246 -5.55 -2.74 -13.41
C ALA A 246 -6.28 -3.76 -12.55
N GLN A 247 -5.94 -3.79 -11.27
CA GLN A 247 -6.52 -4.74 -10.33
C GLN A 247 -6.35 -6.23 -10.74
N GLU A 248 -7.10 -7.12 -10.14
CA GLU A 248 -7.03 -8.57 -10.35
C GLU A 248 -7.60 -9.03 -11.71
N THR A 249 -8.26 -8.18 -12.45
CA THR A 249 -9.10 -8.59 -13.58
C THR A 249 -8.61 -8.12 -14.94
N TRP A 250 -7.77 -7.10 -14.99
CA TRP A 250 -7.32 -6.48 -16.23
C TRP A 250 -5.79 -6.51 -16.30
N TRP A 251 -5.27 -7.48 -17.04
CA TRP A 251 -3.83 -7.72 -17.14
C TRP A 251 -3.28 -7.32 -18.50
N LEU A 252 -2.04 -6.85 -18.51
CA LEU A 252 -1.30 -6.47 -19.71
C LEU A 252 -2.11 -5.48 -20.58
N VAL A 253 -2.80 -4.57 -19.90
CA VAL A 253 -3.57 -3.52 -20.58
C VAL A 253 -2.77 -2.22 -20.62
N ARG A 254 -3.19 -1.34 -21.51
CA ARG A 254 -2.58 -0.04 -21.70
C ARG A 254 -3.34 1.02 -20.91
N ASP A 255 -2.60 1.99 -20.36
CA ASP A 255 -3.13 3.20 -19.72
C ASP A 255 -4.11 2.91 -18.60
N THR A 256 -3.70 2.11 -17.63
CA THR A 256 -4.55 1.75 -16.50
C THR A 256 -4.98 2.99 -15.72
N GLU A 257 -6.30 3.12 -15.55
CA GLU A 257 -6.93 4.30 -14.97
C GLU A 257 -6.46 4.56 -13.54
N ASP A 258 -6.33 3.53 -12.74
CA ASP A 258 -5.89 3.58 -11.35
C ASP A 258 -4.48 4.17 -11.22
N THR A 259 -3.53 3.72 -12.04
CA THR A 259 -2.17 4.25 -12.04
C THR A 259 -2.11 5.69 -12.54
N LEU A 260 -2.81 6.01 -13.63
CA LEU A 260 -2.82 7.37 -14.19
C LEU A 260 -3.51 8.37 -13.25
N ILE A 261 -4.60 7.98 -12.57
CA ILE A 261 -5.24 8.81 -11.55
C ILE A 261 -4.31 8.99 -10.34
N GLY A 262 -3.66 7.92 -9.92
CA GLY A 262 -2.67 7.99 -8.85
C GLY A 262 -1.54 8.96 -9.16
N LEU A 263 -0.98 8.93 -10.36
CA LEU A 263 0.03 9.90 -10.80
C LEU A 263 -0.51 11.34 -10.79
N ARG A 264 -1.71 11.56 -11.30
CA ARG A 264 -2.34 12.89 -11.28
C ARG A 264 -2.58 13.43 -9.86
N ALA A 265 -2.78 12.54 -8.90
CA ALA A 265 -2.93 12.93 -7.50
C ALA A 265 -1.58 13.21 -6.83
N ILE A 266 -0.54 12.45 -7.14
CA ILE A 266 0.73 12.49 -6.40
C ILE A 266 1.74 13.46 -7.02
N LEU A 267 1.83 13.57 -8.36
CA LEU A 267 2.83 14.47 -8.98
C LEU A 267 2.68 15.95 -8.58
N PRO A 268 1.46 16.54 -8.51
CA PRO A 268 1.32 17.91 -8.03
C PRO A 268 1.81 18.11 -6.58
N GLU A 269 1.60 17.12 -5.72
CA GLU A 269 2.07 17.15 -4.33
C GLU A 269 3.60 17.08 -4.27
N PHE A 270 4.21 16.18 -5.05
CA PHE A 270 5.67 16.12 -5.17
C PHE A 270 6.25 17.46 -5.61
N ILE A 271 5.71 18.07 -6.68
CA ILE A 271 6.15 19.36 -7.20
C ILE A 271 6.02 20.46 -6.15
N LEU A 272 4.92 20.48 -5.40
CA LEU A 272 4.71 21.46 -4.34
C LEU A 272 5.74 21.31 -3.22
N LEU A 273 5.96 20.09 -2.76
CA LEU A 273 6.88 19.79 -1.68
C LEU A 273 8.34 20.03 -2.07
N SER A 274 8.70 19.78 -3.33
CA SER A 274 10.06 19.96 -3.84
C SER A 274 10.54 21.42 -3.82
N ALA A 275 9.64 22.39 -3.64
CA ALA A 275 10.02 23.78 -3.44
C ALA A 275 10.93 23.99 -2.20
N GLN A 276 10.88 23.06 -1.24
CA GLN A 276 11.76 23.05 -0.07
C GLN A 276 12.96 22.10 -0.22
N HIS A 277 13.12 21.47 -1.39
CA HIS A 277 14.15 20.49 -1.73
C HIS A 277 14.83 20.89 -3.04
N PRO A 278 15.68 21.93 -3.03
CA PRO A 278 16.27 22.49 -4.26
C PRO A 278 17.18 21.51 -5.00
N GLU A 279 17.66 20.46 -4.33
CA GLU A 279 18.45 19.37 -4.92
C GLU A 279 17.65 18.58 -5.98
N ASP A 280 16.33 18.58 -5.92
CA ASP A 280 15.45 17.86 -6.85
C ASP A 280 14.88 18.75 -7.98
N GLY A 281 15.44 19.95 -8.18
CA GLY A 281 14.92 20.92 -9.16
C GLY A 281 14.86 20.41 -10.60
N GLU A 282 15.80 19.54 -11.03
CA GLU A 282 15.77 18.93 -12.36
C GLU A 282 14.61 17.96 -12.52
N LEU A 283 14.28 17.18 -11.47
CA LEU A 283 13.14 16.27 -11.48
C LEU A 283 11.83 17.05 -11.58
N VAL A 284 11.72 18.17 -10.89
CA VAL A 284 10.54 19.06 -10.94
C VAL A 284 10.33 19.57 -12.36
N TYR A 285 11.39 20.02 -13.03
CA TYR A 285 11.31 20.50 -14.41
C TYR A 285 10.78 19.40 -15.36
N PHE A 286 11.19 18.16 -15.16
CA PHE A 286 10.71 17.02 -15.94
C PHE A 286 9.26 16.68 -15.64
N TYR A 287 8.82 16.72 -14.36
CA TYR A 287 7.48 16.29 -13.96
C TYR A 287 6.40 17.35 -14.09
N TYR A 288 6.78 18.62 -14.12
CA TYR A 288 5.80 19.71 -14.25
C TYR A 288 4.89 19.58 -15.48
N PRO A 289 5.39 19.22 -16.68
CA PRO A 289 4.52 18.93 -17.82
C PRO A 289 3.58 17.74 -17.58
N LEU A 290 4.07 16.66 -16.93
CA LEU A 290 3.27 15.46 -16.67
C LEU A 290 2.11 15.71 -15.70
N SER A 291 2.27 16.66 -14.79
CA SER A 291 1.22 17.02 -13.83
C SER A 291 0.05 17.79 -14.43
N ARG A 292 0.17 18.26 -15.68
CA ARG A 292 -0.88 19.03 -16.37
C ARG A 292 -1.93 18.10 -16.98
N SER A 293 -3.19 18.52 -16.92
CA SER A 293 -4.28 17.83 -17.61
C SER A 293 -4.01 17.73 -19.11
N GLY A 294 -4.28 16.57 -19.70
CA GLY A 294 -4.13 16.29 -21.13
C GLY A 294 -2.74 15.81 -21.57
N VAL A 295 -1.71 15.77 -20.69
CA VAL A 295 -0.38 15.23 -21.01
C VAL A 295 -0.30 13.73 -20.69
N LEU A 296 -0.87 13.32 -19.57
CA LEU A 296 -1.21 11.91 -19.34
C LEU A 296 -2.54 11.64 -20.04
N LYS A 297 -2.71 10.47 -20.62
CA LYS A 297 -3.98 10.11 -21.26
C LYS A 297 -5.13 10.25 -20.26
N GLU A 298 -6.26 10.80 -20.69
CA GLU A 298 -7.42 10.94 -19.80
C GLU A 298 -8.09 9.57 -19.62
N ALA A 299 -8.46 9.26 -18.38
CA ALA A 299 -9.17 8.03 -18.03
C ALA A 299 -10.49 7.86 -18.80
N THR A 300 -11.14 8.96 -19.18
CA THR A 300 -12.36 8.98 -19.98
C THR A 300 -12.18 8.49 -21.43
N ASP A 301 -10.95 8.47 -21.93
CA ASP A 301 -10.66 7.93 -23.26
C ASP A 301 -10.58 6.39 -23.29
N ILE A 302 -10.61 5.73 -22.12
CA ILE A 302 -10.58 4.26 -21.97
C ILE A 302 -11.94 3.63 -22.36
N GLY A 303 -12.97 4.42 -22.59
CA GLY A 303 -14.36 4.00 -22.79
C GLY A 303 -14.71 3.32 -24.11
N ARG A 304 -13.75 2.86 -24.92
CA ARG A 304 -14.01 1.97 -26.05
C ARG A 304 -13.11 0.75 -25.98
N PHE A 305 -13.46 -0.14 -25.05
CA PHE A 305 -13.05 -1.52 -25.20
C PHE A 305 -13.66 -2.05 -26.49
N GLN A 306 -12.83 -2.29 -27.49
CA GLN A 306 -13.24 -3.14 -28.57
C GLN A 306 -13.46 -4.52 -27.98
N ASP A 307 -14.66 -4.99 -28.11
CA ASP A 307 -15.15 -6.35 -27.84
C ASP A 307 -14.48 -7.34 -28.81
N GLU A 308 -13.16 -7.39 -28.80
CA GLU A 308 -12.39 -8.36 -29.57
C GLU A 308 -11.70 -9.32 -28.60
N GLY A 309 -12.46 -10.36 -28.25
CA GLY A 309 -11.89 -11.65 -27.89
C GLY A 309 -11.43 -11.82 -26.44
N SER A 310 -12.31 -11.65 -25.49
CA SER A 310 -12.15 -12.34 -24.20
C SER A 310 -12.51 -13.83 -24.40
N HIS A 311 -11.59 -14.60 -24.94
CA HIS A 311 -11.59 -16.03 -24.72
C HIS A 311 -11.07 -16.30 -23.31
N VAL A 312 -11.98 -16.40 -22.36
CA VAL A 312 -11.77 -17.14 -21.13
C VAL A 312 -11.89 -18.61 -21.53
N PRO A 313 -10.85 -19.42 -21.47
CA PRO A 313 -11.00 -20.86 -21.60
C PRO A 313 -11.81 -21.35 -20.44
N SER A 314 -12.85 -22.11 -20.74
CA SER A 314 -13.75 -22.81 -19.81
C SER A 314 -13.02 -23.89 -19.02
#